data_f1eaab56c4c845644e6b8d799fcd3d1e
#
_entry.id   f1eaab56c4c845644e6b8d799fcd3d1e
#
_cell.length_a   1.000
_cell.length_b   1.000
_cell.length_c   1.000
_cell.angle_alpha   90.00
_cell.angle_beta   90.00
_cell.angle_gamma   90.00
#
_symmetry.space_group_name_H-M   'P 1'
#
loop_
_entity.id
_entity.type
_entity.pdbx_description
1 polymer ?
#
loop_
_entity_poly.entity_id
_entity_poly.type
_entity_poly.pdbx_seq_one_letter_code
_entity_poly.pdbx_strand_id
1 'polypeptide(L)'
;NPTGPLHVGHGRQAALGDAICNLFETQGWNVYREFYYNDAGVQINTLAKSTHMRAQGFKPGDDCWPVDPENPESKAFYNGDYIQDIATDFLAGKTVKSDDREFTASGDVNDVDGMREFAVAYLRHEQDKDLQAFNLKFDEYYLESSLYTSGRVEATVNKLVANGKTYEQDGALWLRSTDYGDDKDRVMRKQDGTYTYFVPDVAYHIDKWARGFDKVINFQGSDHH
;
A
#
# COMPACT_ATOMS: atom_id res chain seq x y z
N ASN A 1 -3.20 -1.58 -3.00
CA ASN A 1 -2.39 -0.37 -3.17
C ASN A 1 -3.21 0.72 -3.86
N PRO A 2 -3.10 1.99 -3.48
CA PRO A 2 -3.80 3.09 -4.13
C PRO A 2 -3.08 3.50 -5.42
N THR A 3 -2.98 2.56 -6.37
CA THR A 3 -2.28 2.75 -7.65
C THR A 3 -3.20 2.56 -8.87
N GLY A 4 -4.47 2.29 -8.63
CA GLY A 4 -5.48 2.14 -9.66
C GLY A 4 -6.87 1.85 -9.11
N PRO A 5 -7.89 1.79 -9.97
CA PRO A 5 -9.24 1.39 -9.60
C PRO A 5 -9.29 -0.04 -9.03
N LEU A 6 -10.29 -0.32 -8.20
CA LEU A 6 -10.56 -1.67 -7.73
C LEU A 6 -11.00 -2.57 -8.90
N HIS A 7 -10.69 -3.84 -8.82
CA HIS A 7 -11.10 -4.86 -9.80
C HIS A 7 -11.82 -6.02 -9.11
N VAL A 8 -12.35 -6.96 -9.89
CA VAL A 8 -13.16 -8.10 -9.40
C VAL A 8 -12.44 -8.90 -8.31
N GLY A 9 -11.10 -9.05 -8.38
CA GLY A 9 -10.32 -9.72 -7.33
C GLY A 9 -10.44 -9.02 -5.97
N HIS A 10 -10.36 -7.69 -5.96
CA HIS A 10 -10.57 -6.90 -4.74
C HIS A 10 -12.01 -7.03 -4.22
N GLY A 11 -13.01 -6.95 -5.11
CA GLY A 11 -14.41 -7.12 -4.75
C GLY A 11 -14.70 -8.50 -4.14
N ARG A 12 -14.11 -9.57 -4.69
CA ARG A 12 -14.23 -10.92 -4.12
C ARG A 12 -13.65 -11.01 -2.72
N GLN A 13 -12.46 -10.46 -2.52
CA GLN A 13 -11.78 -10.47 -1.23
C GLN A 13 -12.56 -9.67 -0.18
N ALA A 14 -13.06 -8.52 -0.56
CA ALA A 14 -13.87 -7.65 0.28
C ALA A 14 -15.20 -8.31 0.67
N ALA A 15 -15.92 -8.93 -0.27
CA ALA A 15 -17.16 -9.64 0.00
C ALA A 15 -16.98 -10.84 0.94
N LEU A 16 -15.88 -11.59 0.77
CA LEU A 16 -15.56 -12.72 1.66
C LEU A 16 -15.25 -12.20 3.08
N GLY A 17 -14.44 -11.14 3.18
CA GLY A 17 -14.11 -10.52 4.46
C GLY A 17 -15.33 -10.02 5.20
N ASP A 18 -16.22 -9.30 4.51
CA ASP A 18 -17.45 -8.78 5.11
C ASP A 18 -18.40 -9.89 5.55
N ALA A 19 -18.58 -10.93 4.72
CA ALA A 19 -19.42 -12.07 5.08
C ALA A 19 -18.93 -12.76 6.37
N ILE A 20 -17.61 -12.92 6.52
CA ILE A 20 -17.03 -13.49 7.74
C ILE A 20 -17.17 -12.56 8.92
N CYS A 21 -16.98 -11.26 8.76
CA CYS A 21 -17.25 -10.27 9.80
C CYS A 21 -18.68 -10.37 10.30
N ASN A 22 -19.66 -10.40 9.39
CA ASN A 22 -21.07 -10.52 9.73
C ASN A 22 -21.37 -11.82 10.50
N LEU A 23 -20.74 -12.94 10.13
CA LEU A 23 -20.88 -14.21 10.87
C LEU A 23 -20.31 -14.11 12.30
N PHE A 24 -19.15 -13.48 12.49
CA PHE A 24 -18.60 -13.26 13.83
C PHE A 24 -19.51 -12.36 14.69
N GLU A 25 -20.08 -11.31 14.11
CA GLU A 25 -21.03 -10.43 14.82
C GLU A 25 -22.26 -11.18 15.29
N THR A 26 -22.80 -12.11 14.48
CA THR A 26 -23.93 -12.94 14.90
C THR A 26 -23.62 -13.87 16.08
N GLN A 27 -22.34 -14.13 16.31
CA GLN A 27 -21.86 -14.92 17.45
C GLN A 27 -21.44 -14.06 18.65
N GLY A 28 -21.73 -12.76 18.62
CA GLY A 28 -21.48 -11.83 19.71
C GLY A 28 -20.05 -11.28 19.79
N TRP A 29 -19.26 -11.44 18.71
CA TRP A 29 -17.94 -10.83 18.62
C TRP A 29 -18.06 -9.33 18.30
N ASN A 30 -17.22 -8.54 18.93
CA ASN A 30 -17.00 -7.16 18.51
C ASN A 30 -15.98 -7.15 17.37
N VAL A 31 -16.43 -6.88 16.15
CA VAL A 31 -15.60 -6.96 14.95
C VAL A 31 -15.10 -5.59 14.55
N TYR A 32 -13.81 -5.52 14.23
CA TYR A 32 -13.15 -4.33 13.72
C TYR A 32 -12.65 -4.60 12.30
N ARG A 33 -13.18 -3.86 11.32
CA ARG A 33 -12.88 -4.00 9.89
C ARG A 33 -11.78 -3.02 9.50
N GLU A 34 -10.68 -3.53 9.00
CA GLU A 34 -9.53 -2.73 8.62
C GLU A 34 -9.15 -2.96 7.16
N PHE A 35 -8.96 -1.88 6.44
CA PHE A 35 -8.41 -1.88 5.10
C PHE A 35 -6.94 -1.40 5.17
N TYR A 36 -6.01 -2.24 4.70
CA TYR A 36 -4.60 -1.90 4.66
C TYR A 36 -4.24 -1.27 3.32
N TYR A 37 -3.75 -0.04 3.36
CA TYR A 37 -3.22 0.66 2.20
C TYR A 37 -1.70 0.61 2.18
N ASN A 38 -1.12 0.00 1.15
CA ASN A 38 0.29 0.16 0.84
C ASN A 38 0.47 1.48 0.06
N ASP A 39 0.57 2.57 0.80
CA ASP A 39 0.71 3.94 0.30
C ASP A 39 2.18 4.41 0.29
N ALA A 40 3.13 3.48 0.35
CA ALA A 40 4.58 3.73 0.38
C ALA A 40 5.30 2.91 -0.72
N GLY A 41 6.56 3.25 -0.95
CA GLY A 41 7.47 2.45 -1.78
C GLY A 41 7.42 2.72 -3.28
N VAL A 42 7.95 1.76 -4.05
CA VAL A 42 8.24 1.93 -5.48
C VAL A 42 6.99 2.18 -6.31
N GLN A 43 5.88 1.50 -6.01
CA GLN A 43 4.63 1.62 -6.79
C GLN A 43 4.02 3.03 -6.68
N ILE A 44 4.10 3.64 -5.51
CA ILE A 44 3.62 5.02 -5.30
C ILE A 44 4.50 6.02 -6.04
N ASN A 45 5.81 5.81 -6.05
CA ASN A 45 6.71 6.64 -6.86
C ASN A 45 6.43 6.48 -8.36
N THR A 46 6.10 5.27 -8.82
CA THR A 46 5.70 5.01 -10.20
C THR A 46 4.38 5.72 -10.53
N LEU A 47 3.42 5.72 -9.60
CA LEU A 47 2.16 6.46 -9.74
C LEU A 47 2.43 7.96 -9.92
N ALA A 48 3.26 8.55 -9.06
CA ALA A 48 3.62 9.97 -9.15
C ALA A 48 4.27 10.31 -10.48
N LYS A 49 5.24 9.50 -10.93
CA LYS A 49 5.92 9.70 -12.23
C LYS A 49 4.95 9.58 -13.41
N SER A 50 4.05 8.59 -13.37
CA SER A 50 3.03 8.41 -14.42
C SER A 50 2.10 9.61 -14.51
N THR A 51 1.64 10.12 -13.37
CA THR A 51 0.79 11.30 -13.28
C THR A 51 1.53 12.55 -13.77
N HIS A 52 2.80 12.71 -13.39
CA HIS A 52 3.63 13.84 -13.83
C HIS A 52 3.83 13.85 -15.35
N MET A 53 4.10 12.70 -15.97
CA MET A 53 4.22 12.61 -17.42
C MET A 53 2.89 13.00 -18.12
N ARG A 54 1.75 12.55 -17.58
CA ARG A 54 0.43 12.97 -18.10
C ARG A 54 0.19 14.46 -17.92
N ALA A 55 0.57 15.04 -16.78
CA ALA A 55 0.46 16.47 -16.53
C ALA A 55 1.30 17.32 -17.51
N GLN A 56 2.42 16.79 -17.99
CA GLN A 56 3.25 17.38 -19.02
C GLN A 56 2.71 17.20 -20.44
N GLY A 57 1.59 16.48 -20.63
CA GLY A 57 0.93 16.23 -21.91
C GLY A 57 1.38 14.96 -22.63
N PHE A 58 2.26 14.15 -22.03
CA PHE A 58 2.67 12.87 -22.62
C PHE A 58 1.63 11.78 -22.37
N LYS A 59 1.62 10.78 -23.23
CA LYS A 59 0.68 9.65 -23.16
C LYS A 59 1.38 8.32 -23.45
N PRO A 60 0.81 7.19 -23.05
CA PRO A 60 1.30 5.88 -23.44
C PRO A 60 1.40 5.74 -24.96
N GLY A 61 2.56 5.28 -25.41
CA GLY A 61 2.88 5.14 -26.84
C GLY A 61 3.68 6.29 -27.44
N ASP A 62 3.88 7.40 -26.73
CA ASP A 62 4.84 8.43 -27.15
C ASP A 62 6.28 7.92 -26.99
N ASP A 63 7.21 8.36 -27.86
CA ASP A 63 8.61 7.91 -27.85
C ASP A 63 9.32 8.14 -26.49
N CYS A 64 8.90 9.15 -25.75
CA CYS A 64 9.44 9.46 -24.42
C CYS A 64 8.72 8.73 -23.27
N TRP A 65 7.66 7.97 -23.57
CA TRP A 65 6.96 7.20 -22.53
C TRP A 65 7.80 6.00 -22.11
N PRO A 66 8.15 5.86 -20.82
CA PRO A 66 9.02 4.79 -20.39
C PRO A 66 8.42 3.41 -20.63
N VAL A 67 9.23 2.55 -21.21
CA VAL A 67 8.99 1.11 -21.31
C VAL A 67 10.06 0.39 -20.51
N ASP A 68 9.72 -0.75 -19.95
CA ASP A 68 10.71 -1.60 -19.29
C ASP A 68 11.61 -2.24 -20.36
N PRO A 69 12.92 -1.96 -20.39
CA PRO A 69 13.80 -2.49 -21.41
C PRO A 69 13.99 -4.02 -21.33
N GLU A 70 13.78 -4.62 -20.16
CA GLU A 70 13.90 -6.05 -19.94
C GLU A 70 12.58 -6.80 -20.23
N ASN A 71 11.46 -6.10 -20.13
CA ASN A 71 10.13 -6.61 -20.42
C ASN A 71 9.26 -5.52 -21.07
N PRO A 72 9.35 -5.35 -22.41
CA PRO A 72 8.60 -4.32 -23.13
C PRO A 72 7.08 -4.46 -23.00
N GLU A 73 6.58 -5.63 -22.61
CA GLU A 73 5.16 -5.86 -22.31
C GLU A 73 4.80 -5.43 -20.87
N SER A 74 5.79 -5.29 -20.01
CA SER A 74 5.58 -4.79 -18.65
C SER A 74 5.43 -3.26 -18.68
N LYS A 75 4.47 -2.79 -17.91
CA LYS A 75 4.17 -1.37 -17.80
C LYS A 75 5.14 -0.75 -16.79
N ALA A 76 6.25 -0.19 -17.27
CA ALA A 76 7.15 0.59 -16.42
C ALA A 76 6.40 1.75 -15.71
N PHE A 77 5.31 2.26 -16.33
CA PHE A 77 4.41 3.27 -15.80
C PHE A 77 2.95 2.80 -15.86
N TYR A 78 2.08 3.46 -15.08
CA TYR A 78 0.63 3.22 -15.13
C TYR A 78 0.04 3.91 -16.36
N ASN A 79 -0.64 3.14 -17.21
CA ASN A 79 -1.10 3.58 -18.52
C ASN A 79 -2.62 3.86 -18.59
N GLY A 80 -3.36 3.57 -17.51
CA GLY A 80 -4.81 3.74 -17.47
C GLY A 80 -5.24 5.20 -17.64
N ASP A 81 -6.46 5.41 -18.18
CA ASP A 81 -7.01 6.75 -18.40
C ASP A 81 -7.21 7.52 -17.09
N TYR A 82 -7.44 6.80 -15.98
CA TYR A 82 -7.53 7.40 -14.64
C TYR A 82 -6.29 8.23 -14.25
N ILE A 83 -5.11 7.91 -14.78
CA ILE A 83 -3.89 8.72 -14.57
C ILE A 83 -4.03 10.10 -15.23
N GLN A 84 -4.70 10.16 -16.39
CA GLN A 84 -4.99 11.45 -17.05
C GLN A 84 -6.01 12.26 -16.24
N ASP A 85 -7.01 11.61 -15.66
CA ASP A 85 -8.01 12.27 -14.83
C ASP A 85 -7.36 12.87 -13.58
N ILE A 86 -6.49 12.10 -12.90
CA ILE A 86 -5.71 12.59 -11.75
C ILE A 86 -4.85 13.80 -12.15
N ALA A 87 -4.13 13.72 -13.27
CA ALA A 87 -3.27 14.81 -13.73
C ALA A 87 -4.09 16.07 -14.05
N THR A 88 -5.23 15.92 -14.70
CA THR A 88 -6.14 17.02 -15.04
C THR A 88 -6.69 17.70 -13.79
N ASP A 89 -7.11 16.91 -12.81
CA ASP A 89 -7.67 17.41 -11.55
C ASP A 89 -6.60 18.08 -10.68
N PHE A 90 -5.37 17.55 -10.69
CA PHE A 90 -4.23 18.16 -10.04
C PHE A 90 -3.90 19.53 -10.62
N LEU A 91 -3.79 19.64 -11.96
CA LEU A 91 -3.50 20.92 -12.64
C LEU A 91 -4.61 21.95 -12.46
N ALA A 92 -5.85 21.49 -12.26
CA ALA A 92 -7.00 22.35 -11.95
C ALA A 92 -7.05 22.83 -10.48
N GLY A 93 -6.10 22.41 -9.64
CA GLY A 93 -6.08 22.79 -8.22
C GLY A 93 -7.25 22.22 -7.39
N LYS A 94 -7.76 21.05 -7.79
CA LYS A 94 -8.89 20.44 -7.06
C LYS A 94 -8.51 19.94 -5.68
N THR A 95 -9.52 19.86 -4.82
CA THR A 95 -9.42 19.24 -3.49
C THR A 95 -10.06 17.85 -3.53
N VAL A 96 -9.38 16.87 -2.95
CA VAL A 96 -9.87 15.51 -2.75
C VAL A 96 -9.90 15.21 -1.26
N LYS A 97 -10.98 14.59 -0.82
CA LYS A 97 -11.11 14.11 0.55
C LYS A 97 -11.03 12.59 0.57
N SER A 98 -10.11 12.05 1.35
CA SER A 98 -9.94 10.62 1.58
C SER A 98 -9.89 10.37 3.09
N ASP A 99 -10.86 9.64 3.62
CA ASP A 99 -11.13 9.50 5.05
C ASP A 99 -11.34 10.86 5.74
N ASP A 100 -10.51 11.17 6.73
CA ASP A 100 -10.49 12.42 7.49
C ASP A 100 -9.55 13.48 6.91
N ARG A 101 -8.84 13.15 5.81
CA ARG A 101 -7.84 14.04 5.21
C ARG A 101 -8.36 14.71 3.95
N GLU A 102 -8.09 15.99 3.84
CA GLU A 102 -8.32 16.76 2.63
C GLU A 102 -6.96 17.12 2.01
N PHE A 103 -6.83 16.89 0.71
CA PHE A 103 -5.64 17.27 -0.04
C PHE A 103 -6.03 18.18 -1.20
N THR A 104 -5.48 19.39 -1.20
CA THR A 104 -5.70 20.37 -2.29
C THR A 104 -4.47 20.39 -3.19
N ALA A 105 -4.67 20.12 -4.46
CA ALA A 105 -3.61 20.17 -5.45
C ALA A 105 -3.06 21.59 -5.64
N SER A 106 -1.74 21.71 -5.79
CA SER A 106 -1.09 23.01 -6.03
C SER A 106 -1.35 23.57 -7.44
N GLY A 107 -1.68 22.70 -8.40
CA GLY A 107 -1.79 23.05 -9.82
C GLY A 107 -0.45 23.27 -10.52
N ASP A 108 0.67 23.14 -9.81
CA ASP A 108 2.02 23.28 -10.37
C ASP A 108 2.54 21.94 -10.91
N VAL A 109 2.76 21.88 -12.22
CA VAL A 109 3.30 20.68 -12.88
C VAL A 109 4.67 20.24 -12.33
N ASN A 110 5.43 21.12 -11.70
CA ASN A 110 6.73 20.80 -11.12
C ASN A 110 6.65 20.28 -9.67
N ASP A 111 5.49 20.36 -9.05
CA ASP A 111 5.25 19.84 -7.69
C ASP A 111 5.00 18.33 -7.71
N VAL A 112 6.07 17.56 -7.94
CA VAL A 112 5.98 16.08 -8.04
C VAL A 112 5.59 15.45 -6.71
N ASP A 113 6.03 16.00 -5.59
CA ASP A 113 5.67 15.49 -4.25
C ASP A 113 4.20 15.73 -3.94
N GLY A 114 3.69 16.93 -4.18
CA GLY A 114 2.26 17.22 -4.06
C GLY A 114 1.42 16.37 -5.02
N MET A 115 1.92 16.12 -6.22
CA MET A 115 1.26 15.24 -7.20
C MET A 115 1.19 13.80 -6.71
N ARG A 116 2.23 13.29 -6.04
CA ARG A 116 2.24 11.97 -5.41
C ARG A 116 1.16 11.85 -4.34
N GLU A 117 1.10 12.81 -3.44
CA GLU A 117 0.12 12.81 -2.33
C GLU A 117 -1.30 12.96 -2.85
N PHE A 118 -1.52 13.84 -3.82
CA PHE A 118 -2.82 14.02 -4.46
C PHE A 118 -3.28 12.75 -5.19
N ALA A 119 -2.40 12.09 -5.95
CA ALA A 119 -2.74 10.87 -6.68
C ALA A 119 -3.15 9.72 -5.74
N VAL A 120 -2.43 9.56 -4.62
CA VAL A 120 -2.79 8.60 -3.56
C VAL A 120 -4.14 8.94 -2.95
N ALA A 121 -4.38 10.20 -2.57
CA ALA A 121 -5.65 10.62 -2.00
C ALA A 121 -6.81 10.45 -2.98
N TYR A 122 -6.60 10.78 -4.26
CA TYR A 122 -7.58 10.62 -5.33
C TYR A 122 -8.00 9.15 -5.47
N LEU A 123 -7.04 8.24 -5.60
CA LEU A 123 -7.34 6.83 -5.80
C LEU A 123 -7.97 6.19 -4.56
N ARG A 124 -7.55 6.59 -3.36
CA ARG A 124 -8.19 6.15 -2.12
C ARG A 124 -9.66 6.61 -2.07
N HIS A 125 -9.93 7.87 -2.45
CA HIS A 125 -11.29 8.39 -2.52
C HIS A 125 -12.16 7.58 -3.50
N GLU A 126 -11.66 7.31 -4.70
CA GLU A 126 -12.39 6.53 -5.70
C GLU A 126 -12.60 5.08 -5.24
N GLN A 127 -11.58 4.44 -4.67
CA GLN A 127 -11.70 3.09 -4.11
C GLN A 127 -12.72 3.03 -2.97
N ASP A 128 -12.75 4.03 -2.10
CA ASP A 128 -13.71 4.10 -1.00
C ASP A 128 -15.16 4.26 -1.51
N LYS A 129 -15.37 5.05 -2.55
CA LYS A 129 -16.69 5.15 -3.22
C LYS A 129 -17.15 3.81 -3.78
N ASP A 130 -16.24 3.07 -4.43
CA ASP A 130 -16.53 1.73 -4.94
C ASP A 130 -16.89 0.76 -3.82
N LEU A 131 -16.15 0.78 -2.71
CA LEU A 131 -16.43 -0.06 -1.55
C LEU A 131 -17.77 0.30 -0.89
N GLN A 132 -18.08 1.58 -0.76
CA GLN A 132 -19.37 2.05 -0.25
C GLN A 132 -20.53 1.65 -1.17
N ALA A 133 -20.34 1.74 -2.50
CA ALA A 133 -21.34 1.26 -3.47
C ALA A 133 -21.57 -0.25 -3.36
N PHE A 134 -20.55 -1.00 -2.94
CA PHE A 134 -20.63 -2.43 -2.62
C PHE A 134 -21.18 -2.71 -1.21
N ASN A 135 -21.62 -1.66 -0.50
CA ASN A 135 -22.12 -1.68 0.88
C ASN A 135 -21.08 -2.15 1.91
N LEU A 136 -19.82 -1.88 1.66
CA LEU A 136 -18.72 -2.16 2.57
C LEU A 136 -18.30 -0.90 3.33
N LYS A 137 -18.06 -1.06 4.63
CA LYS A 137 -17.53 -0.01 5.50
C LYS A 137 -16.40 -0.57 6.34
N PHE A 138 -15.38 0.24 6.53
CA PHE A 138 -14.23 -0.07 7.36
C PHE A 138 -14.19 0.86 8.57
N ASP A 139 -13.74 0.34 9.70
CA ASP A 139 -13.52 1.12 10.93
C ASP A 139 -12.17 1.87 10.84
N GLU A 140 -11.23 1.33 10.08
CA GLU A 140 -9.88 1.89 9.90
C GLU A 140 -9.39 1.70 8.46
N TYR A 141 -8.77 2.74 7.93
CA TYR A 141 -7.93 2.69 6.73
C TYR A 141 -6.46 2.85 7.14
N TYR A 142 -5.80 1.73 7.39
CA TYR A 142 -4.43 1.71 7.89
C TYR A 142 -3.43 2.01 6.78
N LEU A 143 -2.58 3.02 6.98
CA LEU A 143 -1.57 3.41 6.00
C LEU A 143 -0.22 2.80 6.34
N GLU A 144 0.41 2.08 5.40
CA GLU A 144 1.75 1.52 5.58
C GLU A 144 2.78 2.60 5.89
N SER A 145 2.67 3.79 5.26
CA SER A 145 3.55 4.92 5.52
C SER A 145 3.60 5.31 7.00
N SER A 146 2.52 5.08 7.76
CA SER A 146 2.46 5.35 9.19
C SER A 146 3.43 4.49 10.01
N LEU A 147 3.75 3.29 9.56
CA LEU A 147 4.71 2.40 10.21
C LEU A 147 6.13 2.97 10.15
N TYR A 148 6.47 3.66 9.06
CA TYR A 148 7.76 4.31 8.90
C TYR A 148 7.82 5.62 9.68
N THR A 149 6.83 6.48 9.53
CA THR A 149 6.82 7.81 10.16
C THR A 149 6.71 7.75 11.67
N SER A 150 6.09 6.71 12.22
CA SER A 150 6.01 6.46 13.68
C SER A 150 7.23 5.72 14.25
N GLY A 151 8.19 5.30 13.40
CA GLY A 151 9.36 4.53 13.82
C GLY A 151 9.07 3.06 14.17
N ARG A 152 7.86 2.55 13.90
CA ARG A 152 7.48 1.16 14.22
C ARG A 152 8.29 0.14 13.43
N VAL A 153 8.64 0.43 12.18
CA VAL A 153 9.51 -0.44 11.36
C VAL A 153 10.86 -0.62 12.04
N GLU A 154 11.52 0.46 12.43
CA GLU A 154 12.81 0.40 13.11
C GLU A 154 12.74 -0.26 14.49
N ALA A 155 11.71 0.05 15.27
CA ALA A 155 11.47 -0.56 16.58
C ALA A 155 11.27 -2.09 16.45
N THR A 156 10.61 -2.54 15.39
CA THR A 156 10.41 -3.97 15.09
C THR A 156 11.75 -4.66 14.81
N VAL A 157 12.57 -4.07 13.95
CA VAL A 157 13.91 -4.61 13.65
C VAL A 157 14.74 -4.71 14.93
N ASN A 158 14.80 -3.64 15.72
CA ASN A 158 15.54 -3.61 16.98
C ASN A 158 15.05 -4.69 17.96
N LYS A 159 13.75 -4.92 18.04
CA LYS A 159 13.15 -5.97 18.87
C LYS A 159 13.57 -7.37 18.42
N LEU A 160 13.55 -7.64 17.11
CA LEU A 160 13.96 -8.94 16.56
C LEU A 160 15.46 -9.19 16.75
N VAL A 161 16.30 -8.17 16.59
CA VAL A 161 17.74 -8.23 16.90
C VAL A 161 17.97 -8.52 18.38
N ALA A 162 17.33 -7.78 19.28
CA ALA A 162 17.46 -7.97 20.72
C ALA A 162 17.03 -9.37 21.18
N ASN A 163 16.07 -9.97 20.50
CA ASN A 163 15.58 -11.32 20.76
C ASN A 163 16.50 -12.44 20.19
N GLY A 164 17.62 -12.08 19.54
CA GLY A 164 18.55 -13.03 18.92
C GLY A 164 17.98 -13.82 17.74
N LYS A 165 16.95 -13.29 17.07
CA LYS A 165 16.27 -13.94 15.95
C LYS A 165 16.85 -13.59 14.60
N THR A 166 17.91 -12.81 14.58
CA THR A 166 18.53 -12.28 13.36
C THR A 166 20.01 -12.61 13.30
N TYR A 167 20.60 -12.46 12.13
CA TYR A 167 22.04 -12.51 11.90
C TYR A 167 22.41 -11.59 10.73
N GLU A 168 23.66 -11.19 10.65
CA GLU A 168 24.19 -10.43 9.50
C GLU A 168 24.95 -11.36 8.57
N GLN A 169 24.68 -11.23 7.27
CA GLN A 169 25.41 -11.93 6.21
C GLN A 169 25.48 -11.04 4.97
N ASP A 170 26.67 -10.92 4.38
CA ASP A 170 26.95 -10.15 3.17
C ASP A 170 26.45 -8.69 3.24
N GLY A 171 26.54 -8.07 4.43
CA GLY A 171 26.11 -6.72 4.68
C GLY A 171 24.58 -6.52 4.79
N ALA A 172 23.81 -7.61 4.74
CA ALA A 172 22.37 -7.61 4.93
C ALA A 172 21.97 -8.20 6.27
N LEU A 173 20.86 -7.76 6.85
CA LEU A 173 20.28 -8.31 8.08
C LEU A 173 19.20 -9.33 7.72
N TRP A 174 19.32 -10.52 8.25
CA TRP A 174 18.44 -11.66 7.99
C TRP A 174 17.67 -12.09 9.23
N LEU A 175 16.41 -12.52 9.04
CA LEU A 175 15.62 -13.21 10.05
C LEU A 175 15.81 -14.73 9.90
N ARG A 176 15.98 -15.44 11.03
CA ARG A 176 15.98 -16.91 11.09
C ARG A 176 14.56 -17.45 10.98
N SER A 177 13.89 -17.22 9.84
CA SER A 177 12.52 -17.67 9.63
C SER A 177 12.43 -19.20 9.48
N THR A 178 13.52 -19.87 9.11
CA THR A 178 13.61 -21.35 9.09
C THR A 178 13.38 -21.97 10.47
N ASP A 179 13.71 -21.26 11.57
CA ASP A 179 13.41 -21.72 12.94
C ASP A 179 11.89 -21.88 13.19
N TYR A 180 11.07 -21.28 12.32
CA TYR A 180 9.59 -21.27 12.42
C TYR A 180 8.92 -22.06 11.27
N GLY A 181 9.69 -22.79 10.50
CA GLY A 181 9.16 -23.67 9.43
C GLY A 181 9.09 -23.04 8.04
N ASP A 182 9.69 -21.86 7.85
CA ASP A 182 9.85 -21.27 6.52
C ASP A 182 10.86 -22.09 5.68
N ASP A 183 10.79 -22.02 4.37
CA ASP A 183 11.68 -22.71 3.43
C ASP A 183 13.10 -22.12 3.41
N LYS A 184 13.24 -20.86 3.78
CA LYS A 184 14.52 -20.13 3.84
C LYS A 184 14.43 -18.94 4.77
N ASP A 185 15.59 -18.49 5.26
CA ASP A 185 15.69 -17.25 6.02
C ASP A 185 15.35 -16.02 5.14
N ARG A 186 14.77 -15.00 5.74
CA ARG A 186 14.28 -13.81 5.04
C ARG A 186 15.15 -12.59 5.31
N VAL A 187 15.49 -11.88 4.23
CA VAL A 187 16.19 -10.60 4.34
C VAL A 187 15.25 -9.56 4.93
N MET A 188 15.67 -8.92 6.00
CA MET A 188 14.95 -7.80 6.63
C MET A 188 15.45 -6.46 6.12
N ARG A 189 16.78 -6.25 6.13
CA ARG A 189 17.43 -5.03 5.66
C ARG A 189 18.49 -5.41 4.63
N LYS A 190 18.42 -4.79 3.47
CA LYS A 190 19.37 -5.00 2.39
C LYS A 190 20.71 -4.32 2.69
N GLN A 191 21.73 -4.65 1.88
CA GLN A 191 23.06 -4.07 1.95
C GLN A 191 23.07 -2.54 1.78
N ASP A 192 22.13 -1.98 1.02
CA ASP A 192 21.95 -0.53 0.82
C ASP A 192 21.24 0.16 2.00
N GLY A 193 20.91 -0.56 3.06
CA GLY A 193 20.21 -0.08 4.24
C GLY A 193 18.68 -0.04 4.11
N THR A 194 18.12 -0.33 2.93
CA THR A 194 16.67 -0.34 2.74
C THR A 194 16.03 -1.60 3.33
N TYR A 195 14.80 -1.46 3.84
CA TYR A 195 14.02 -2.59 4.33
C TYR A 195 13.32 -3.32 3.18
N THR A 196 13.17 -4.63 3.32
CA THR A 196 12.30 -5.42 2.44
C THR A 196 10.83 -5.28 2.87
N TYR A 197 9.90 -5.68 2.01
CA TYR A 197 8.44 -5.69 2.31
C TYR A 197 8.07 -6.51 3.55
N PHE A 198 8.90 -7.47 3.90
CA PHE A 198 8.71 -8.32 5.06
C PHE A 198 8.68 -7.54 6.39
N VAL A 199 9.52 -6.51 6.53
CA VAL A 199 9.63 -5.77 7.80
C VAL A 199 8.41 -4.92 8.13
N PRO A 200 7.86 -4.10 7.23
CA PRO A 200 6.61 -3.38 7.49
C PRO A 200 5.43 -4.32 7.74
N ASP A 201 5.38 -5.49 7.09
CA ASP A 201 4.35 -6.49 7.35
C ASP A 201 4.44 -7.02 8.79
N VAL A 202 5.63 -7.39 9.26
CA VAL A 202 5.85 -7.80 10.66
C VAL A 202 5.51 -6.67 11.64
N ALA A 203 5.90 -5.43 11.34
CA ALA A 203 5.59 -4.26 12.17
C ALA A 203 4.08 -4.03 12.28
N TYR A 204 3.36 -4.19 11.18
CA TYR A 204 1.90 -4.10 11.14
C TYR A 204 1.23 -5.19 11.96
N HIS A 205 1.71 -6.44 11.90
CA HIS A 205 1.20 -7.51 12.74
C HIS A 205 1.43 -7.24 14.24
N ILE A 206 2.61 -6.72 14.61
CA ILE A 206 2.89 -6.32 15.99
C ILE A 206 1.93 -5.21 16.43
N ASP A 207 1.66 -4.23 15.58
CA ASP A 207 0.72 -3.14 15.87
C ASP A 207 -0.71 -3.67 16.11
N LYS A 208 -1.19 -4.58 15.26
CA LYS A 208 -2.52 -5.20 15.44
C LYS A 208 -2.66 -5.84 16.82
N TRP A 209 -1.68 -6.66 17.25
CA TRP A 209 -1.71 -7.29 18.55
C TRP A 209 -1.57 -6.29 19.71
N ALA A 210 -0.80 -5.21 19.51
CA ALA A 210 -0.64 -4.17 20.53
C ALA A 210 -1.93 -3.38 20.78
N ARG A 211 -2.86 -3.33 19.80
CA ARG A 211 -4.19 -2.73 19.93
C ARG A 211 -5.16 -3.58 20.75
N GLY A 212 -4.78 -4.80 21.16
CA GLY A 212 -5.53 -5.63 22.08
C GLY A 212 -6.60 -6.51 21.45
N PHE A 213 -6.48 -6.87 20.17
CA PHE A 213 -7.36 -7.82 19.52
C PHE A 213 -7.09 -9.25 19.99
N ASP A 214 -8.14 -9.99 20.34
CA ASP A 214 -8.05 -11.41 20.72
C ASP A 214 -7.86 -12.32 19.50
N LYS A 215 -8.31 -11.89 18.33
CA LYS A 215 -8.20 -12.62 17.08
C LYS A 215 -7.96 -11.64 15.92
N VAL A 216 -7.03 -12.00 15.05
CA VAL A 216 -6.75 -11.28 13.79
C VAL A 216 -6.93 -12.22 12.62
N ILE A 217 -7.69 -11.81 11.61
CA ILE A 217 -7.93 -12.57 10.38
C ILE A 217 -7.53 -11.70 9.20
N ASN A 218 -6.59 -12.20 8.38
CA ASN A 218 -6.17 -11.52 7.16
C ASN A 218 -6.81 -12.20 5.95
N PHE A 219 -7.36 -11.38 5.06
CA PHE A 219 -7.86 -11.82 3.76
C PHE A 219 -6.82 -11.44 2.72
N GLN A 220 -6.20 -12.44 2.11
CA GLN A 220 -5.13 -12.26 1.13
C GLN A 220 -5.38 -13.14 -0.10
N GLY A 221 -4.80 -12.74 -1.24
CA GLY A 221 -4.72 -13.62 -2.40
C GLY A 221 -3.78 -14.81 -2.13
N SER A 222 -3.98 -15.91 -2.83
CA SER A 222 -3.17 -17.14 -2.67
C SER A 222 -1.68 -16.95 -3.03
N ASP A 223 -1.34 -15.87 -3.70
CA ASP A 223 0.01 -15.46 -4.08
C ASP A 223 0.75 -14.66 -2.98
N HIS A 224 0.07 -14.38 -1.87
CA HIS A 224 0.60 -13.62 -0.72
C HIS A 224 0.81 -14.48 0.53
N HIS A 225 0.91 -15.79 0.40
CA HIS A 225 1.15 -16.71 1.54
C HIS A 225 2.62 -16.90 1.85
#